data_21ee34946dc17017f9c3db221acb7b3f
#
_entry.id   21ee34946dc17017f9c3db221acb7b3f
#
_cell.length_a   1.000
_cell.length_b   1.000
_cell.length_c   1.000
_cell.angle_alpha   90.00
_cell.angle_beta   90.00
_cell.angle_gamma   90.00
#
_symmetry.space_group_name_H-M   'P 1'
#
loop_
_entity.id
_entity.type
_entity.pdbx_description
1 polymer ?
#
loop_
_entity_poly.entity_id
_entity_poly.type
_entity_poly.pdbx_seq_one_letter_code
_entity_poly.pdbx_strand_id
1 'polypeptide(L)'
;MPPDAQDPTIPRSLPLGVNLAGYFDATLGLGEAARQVEAALRAAGVAVARVPLAHPSAPAATAPSERADHPVTVVCLSPEGMDAARAQAPAAFAGRRVVGLWWWEVLAFPSRWMRAFDDVDEVWVGSRFVADVLGAVSPVPVVRMPMPVAARGSSGAGRAALGLPAGFLFGFVFDYSSVVERKNPVGLIEAFSRAFPAGGDHGAALVLKTLAGDRHPREHAAVMAAAERHPDVHVIDRDLPAADRDALIGALDCYVSLHRSEGFGLTIAEAALLGTPVIATDYGGPRDFLTPFNSALVDRRIVPIGPGHDPYPPEGEWAEPDLDHAAARMREVRAAPAEAQERAARARADVEREHAPAAAGGAMAERLARVLGAPHGRDGSVAAVDVGGVAERIRQGPAGGAAATTALGRARGTVRTALLRALRPYSVHQRLVDEELVRLVRTLDERVRGIAAAQTSLAAEVARLRDGAEAAAGERDAGPGEDAGRSVPDRDRVPPSAGS
;
A
#
# COMPACT_ATOMS: atom_id res chain seq x y z
N MET A 1 -57.92 -9.29 8.97
CA MET A 1 -56.66 -9.71 8.36
C MET A 1 -55.70 -10.07 9.49
N PRO A 2 -55.20 -11.30 9.61
CA PRO A 2 -54.20 -11.65 10.62
C PRO A 2 -52.83 -11.11 10.23
N PRO A 3 -51.92 -10.81 11.20
CA PRO A 3 -50.59 -10.29 10.95
C PRO A 3 -49.68 -11.35 10.33
N ASP A 4 -48.80 -10.88 9.45
CA ASP A 4 -47.81 -11.64 8.70
C ASP A 4 -47.06 -12.66 9.56
N ALA A 5 -47.18 -13.92 9.22
CA ALA A 5 -46.34 -15.00 9.70
C ALA A 5 -44.95 -14.82 9.06
N GLN A 6 -44.00 -14.33 9.83
CA GLN A 6 -42.59 -14.29 9.45
C GLN A 6 -42.09 -15.75 9.35
N ASP A 7 -41.58 -16.13 8.18
CA ASP A 7 -40.93 -17.41 7.90
C ASP A 7 -39.70 -17.62 8.83
N PRO A 8 -39.66 -18.66 9.69
CA PRO A 8 -38.55 -18.86 10.63
C PRO A 8 -37.31 -19.53 10.03
N THR A 9 -37.22 -19.71 8.71
CA THR A 9 -36.19 -20.55 8.06
C THR A 9 -35.03 -19.80 7.41
N ILE A 10 -34.98 -18.49 7.49
CA ILE A 10 -33.76 -17.74 7.09
C ILE A 10 -32.88 -17.61 8.35
N PRO A 11 -31.75 -18.35 8.45
CA PRO A 11 -30.80 -18.07 9.54
C PRO A 11 -30.37 -16.63 9.40
N ARG A 12 -30.67 -15.76 10.38
CA ARG A 12 -30.05 -14.46 10.51
C ARG A 12 -28.54 -14.72 10.50
N SER A 13 -27.87 -14.39 9.40
CA SER A 13 -26.41 -14.41 9.36
C SER A 13 -25.93 -13.64 10.59
N LEU A 14 -25.10 -14.29 11.41
CA LEU A 14 -24.47 -13.62 12.54
C LEU A 14 -23.88 -12.31 12.02
N PRO A 15 -24.03 -11.20 12.75
CA PRO A 15 -23.48 -9.93 12.30
C PRO A 15 -21.99 -10.12 12.01
N LEU A 16 -21.55 -9.65 10.83
CA LEU A 16 -20.14 -9.71 10.43
C LEU A 16 -19.28 -9.07 11.53
N GLY A 17 -18.29 -9.79 12.01
CA GLY A 17 -17.41 -9.32 13.08
C GLY A 17 -15.96 -9.56 12.78
N VAL A 18 -15.11 -8.67 13.28
CA VAL A 18 -13.65 -8.68 13.07
C VAL A 18 -12.90 -8.27 14.33
N ASN A 19 -11.79 -8.93 14.60
CA ASN A 19 -10.78 -8.44 15.54
C ASN A 19 -9.89 -7.46 14.79
N LEU A 20 -9.74 -6.24 15.27
CA LEU A 20 -8.87 -5.26 14.67
C LEU A 20 -7.67 -5.00 15.59
N ALA A 21 -6.49 -5.50 15.17
CA ALA A 21 -5.24 -5.32 15.86
C ALA A 21 -4.49 -4.10 15.31
N GLY A 22 -3.99 -3.22 16.19
CA GLY A 22 -3.28 -2.01 15.78
C GLY A 22 -2.82 -1.15 16.94
N TYR A 23 -2.10 -0.07 16.64
CA TYR A 23 -1.51 0.87 17.61
C TYR A 23 -2.51 1.96 18.00
N PHE A 24 -3.66 1.60 18.57
CA PHE A 24 -4.77 2.53 18.85
C PHE A 24 -4.40 3.70 19.77
N ASP A 25 -3.47 3.48 20.70
CA ASP A 25 -3.05 4.46 21.71
C ASP A 25 -1.85 5.31 21.26
N ALA A 26 -1.30 5.03 20.07
CA ALA A 26 -0.18 5.78 19.53
C ALA A 26 -0.62 6.99 18.72
N THR A 27 0.07 8.13 18.91
CA THR A 27 -0.12 9.37 18.13
C THR A 27 0.58 9.33 16.77
N LEU A 28 0.76 8.14 16.20
CA LEU A 28 1.41 7.86 14.92
C LEU A 28 0.39 7.75 13.79
N GLY A 29 0.85 7.92 12.54
CA GLY A 29 0.01 7.72 11.35
C GLY A 29 -0.65 6.33 11.29
N LEU A 30 0.06 5.27 11.74
CA LEU A 30 -0.50 3.91 11.82
C LEU A 30 -1.61 3.79 12.88
N GLY A 31 -1.47 4.46 14.02
CA GLY A 31 -2.50 4.51 15.04
C GLY A 31 -3.74 5.23 14.54
N GLU A 32 -3.52 6.33 13.82
CA GLU A 32 -4.60 7.07 13.16
C GLU A 32 -5.33 6.22 12.13
N ALA A 33 -4.60 5.51 11.28
CA ALA A 33 -5.18 4.60 10.30
C ALA A 33 -6.03 3.50 10.97
N ALA A 34 -5.54 2.89 12.05
CA ALA A 34 -6.30 1.88 12.78
C ALA A 34 -7.63 2.43 13.37
N ARG A 35 -7.61 3.66 13.91
CA ARG A 35 -8.83 4.32 14.42
C ARG A 35 -9.82 4.66 13.30
N GLN A 36 -9.34 5.11 12.14
CA GLN A 36 -10.20 5.40 10.99
C GLN A 36 -10.79 4.12 10.39
N VAL A 37 -10.02 3.05 10.30
CA VAL A 37 -10.49 1.73 9.86
C VAL A 37 -11.58 1.19 10.81
N GLU A 38 -11.37 1.30 12.12
CA GLU A 38 -12.40 0.91 13.08
C GLU A 38 -13.70 1.69 12.89
N ALA A 39 -13.60 3.02 12.78
CA ALA A 39 -14.78 3.86 12.58
C ALA A 39 -15.53 3.50 11.30
N ALA A 40 -14.80 3.23 10.21
CA ALA A 40 -15.37 2.83 8.93
C ALA A 40 -16.06 1.46 9.00
N LEU A 41 -15.42 0.46 9.62
CA LEU A 41 -16.01 -0.87 9.81
C LEU A 41 -17.30 -0.81 10.65
N ARG A 42 -17.28 -0.04 11.75
CA ARG A 42 -18.47 0.16 12.59
C ARG A 42 -19.59 0.88 11.84
N ALA A 43 -19.25 1.90 11.03
CA ALA A 43 -20.21 2.60 10.18
C ALA A 43 -20.86 1.68 9.12
N ALA A 44 -20.14 0.65 8.69
CA ALA A 44 -20.64 -0.39 7.78
C ALA A 44 -21.38 -1.54 8.49
N GLY A 45 -21.65 -1.43 9.80
CA GLY A 45 -22.36 -2.44 10.58
C GLY A 45 -21.52 -3.67 10.96
N VAL A 46 -20.21 -3.62 10.81
CA VAL A 46 -19.30 -4.69 11.23
C VAL A 46 -19.02 -4.56 12.72
N ALA A 47 -19.19 -5.65 13.47
CA ALA A 47 -18.81 -5.71 14.89
C ALA A 47 -17.28 -5.70 14.99
N VAL A 48 -16.68 -4.78 15.75
CA VAL A 48 -15.23 -4.68 15.90
C VAL A 48 -14.82 -4.90 17.34
N ALA A 49 -13.99 -5.95 17.56
CA ALA A 49 -13.25 -6.14 18.79
C ALA A 49 -11.85 -5.53 18.63
N ARG A 50 -11.52 -4.53 19.45
CA ARG A 50 -10.18 -3.95 19.45
C ARG A 50 -9.16 -4.90 20.04
N VAL A 51 -8.00 -5.01 19.40
CA VAL A 51 -6.81 -5.69 19.91
C VAL A 51 -5.66 -4.67 19.94
N PRO A 52 -5.55 -3.85 21.01
CA PRO A 52 -4.50 -2.85 21.11
C PRO A 52 -3.13 -3.50 21.16
N LEU A 53 -2.21 -2.99 20.33
CA LEU A 53 -0.81 -3.38 20.30
C LEU A 53 0.04 -2.25 20.88
N ALA A 54 1.07 -2.60 21.67
CA ALA A 54 2.04 -1.65 22.16
C ALA A 54 3.03 -1.29 21.05
N HIS A 55 3.28 0.01 20.86
CA HIS A 55 4.32 0.50 19.97
C HIS A 55 5.55 0.92 20.78
N PRO A 56 6.79 0.61 20.34
CA PRO A 56 8.01 0.93 21.12
C PRO A 56 8.16 2.41 21.51
N SER A 57 7.60 3.32 20.69
CA SER A 57 7.67 4.76 20.93
C SER A 57 6.40 5.37 21.54
N ALA A 58 5.44 4.55 21.98
CA ALA A 58 4.20 5.00 22.62
C ALA A 58 4.16 4.57 24.09
N PRO A 59 3.39 5.26 24.97
CA PRO A 59 3.09 4.77 26.32
C PRO A 59 2.54 3.34 26.24
N ALA A 60 2.78 2.56 27.30
CA ALA A 60 2.28 1.18 27.35
C ALA A 60 0.80 1.15 26.98
N ALA A 61 0.48 0.32 25.99
CA ALA A 61 -0.91 0.13 25.56
C ALA A 61 -1.75 -0.24 26.78
N THR A 62 -2.93 0.32 26.86
CA THR A 62 -3.99 -0.16 27.77
C THR A 62 -4.09 -1.66 27.57
N ALA A 63 -4.14 -2.43 28.67
CA ALA A 63 -4.18 -3.90 28.61
C ALA A 63 -5.13 -4.37 27.49
N PRO A 64 -4.76 -5.43 26.73
CA PRO A 64 -5.59 -5.87 25.63
C PRO A 64 -7.00 -6.05 26.15
N SER A 65 -7.87 -5.12 25.74
CA SER A 65 -9.27 -5.24 26.05
C SER A 65 -9.79 -6.36 25.18
N GLU A 66 -10.07 -7.45 25.85
CA GLU A 66 -11.05 -8.40 25.38
C GLU A 66 -10.61 -9.44 24.35
N ARG A 67 -11.25 -10.55 24.50
CA ARG A 67 -11.27 -11.75 23.68
C ARG A 67 -11.34 -11.39 22.19
N ALA A 68 -10.38 -11.88 21.45
CA ALA A 68 -10.46 -11.91 20.01
C ALA A 68 -11.55 -12.93 19.61
N ASP A 69 -12.83 -12.54 19.67
CA ASP A 69 -13.98 -13.46 19.57
C ASP A 69 -14.43 -13.70 18.13
N HIS A 70 -13.90 -12.92 17.16
CA HIS A 70 -14.31 -13.03 15.76
C HIS A 70 -13.42 -13.99 14.96
N PRO A 71 -13.96 -14.63 13.91
CA PRO A 71 -13.20 -15.60 13.11
C PRO A 71 -12.14 -14.96 12.19
N VAL A 72 -12.20 -13.65 11.98
CA VAL A 72 -11.23 -12.89 11.17
C VAL A 72 -10.52 -11.87 12.03
N THR A 73 -9.21 -11.75 11.84
CA THR A 73 -8.41 -10.66 12.41
C THR A 73 -7.84 -9.80 11.29
N VAL A 74 -8.03 -8.50 11.37
CA VAL A 74 -7.33 -7.50 10.55
C VAL A 74 -6.22 -6.90 11.37
N VAL A 75 -4.98 -6.97 10.88
CA VAL A 75 -3.78 -6.47 11.55
C VAL A 75 -3.30 -5.21 10.81
N CYS A 76 -3.57 -4.02 11.40
CA CYS A 76 -3.27 -2.73 10.81
C CYS A 76 -1.90 -2.22 11.27
N LEU A 77 -0.84 -2.55 10.53
CA LEU A 77 0.54 -2.14 10.82
C LEU A 77 1.44 -2.33 9.57
N SER A 78 2.74 -2.03 9.70
CA SER A 78 3.72 -2.38 8.67
C SER A 78 4.19 -3.83 8.82
N PRO A 79 4.65 -4.50 7.74
CA PRO A 79 5.10 -5.90 7.78
C PRO A 79 6.15 -6.20 8.84
N GLU A 80 7.02 -5.24 9.15
CA GLU A 80 8.05 -5.34 10.20
C GLU A 80 7.49 -5.61 11.59
N GLY A 81 6.25 -5.16 11.86
CA GLY A 81 5.60 -5.30 13.15
C GLY A 81 4.88 -6.63 13.36
N MET A 82 4.79 -7.51 12.36
CA MET A 82 3.98 -8.74 12.42
C MET A 82 4.42 -9.70 13.51
N ASP A 83 5.73 -9.92 13.66
CA ASP A 83 6.27 -10.81 14.72
C ASP A 83 5.89 -10.30 16.12
N ALA A 84 6.05 -9.00 16.34
CA ALA A 84 5.72 -8.37 17.60
C ALA A 84 4.20 -8.39 17.87
N ALA A 85 3.38 -8.18 16.87
CA ALA A 85 1.92 -8.25 16.96
C ALA A 85 1.47 -9.67 17.35
N ARG A 86 2.02 -10.69 16.71
CA ARG A 86 1.74 -12.09 17.04
C ARG A 86 2.16 -12.47 18.46
N ALA A 87 3.33 -11.98 18.91
CA ALA A 87 3.80 -12.22 20.27
C ALA A 87 2.93 -11.53 21.32
N GLN A 88 2.43 -10.31 21.04
CA GLN A 88 1.60 -9.54 21.96
C GLN A 88 0.16 -10.06 22.04
N ALA A 89 -0.39 -10.57 20.94
CA ALA A 89 -1.80 -10.97 20.85
C ALA A 89 -1.98 -12.33 20.18
N PRO A 90 -1.40 -13.42 20.70
CA PRO A 90 -1.41 -14.74 20.06
C PRO A 90 -2.84 -15.27 19.82
N ALA A 91 -3.80 -14.93 20.68
CA ALA A 91 -5.20 -15.31 20.54
C ALA A 91 -5.88 -14.67 19.30
N ALA A 92 -5.39 -13.54 18.81
CA ALA A 92 -5.90 -12.91 17.61
C ALA A 92 -5.44 -13.60 16.31
N PHE A 93 -4.44 -14.48 16.40
CA PHE A 93 -3.89 -15.22 15.25
C PHE A 93 -4.31 -16.69 15.25
N ALA A 94 -4.35 -17.33 16.42
CA ALA A 94 -4.56 -18.77 16.55
C ALA A 94 -5.93 -19.20 16.02
N GLY A 95 -5.94 -20.04 14.96
CA GLY A 95 -7.16 -20.60 14.38
C GLY A 95 -8.08 -19.60 13.70
N ARG A 96 -7.55 -18.44 13.31
CA ARG A 96 -8.31 -17.34 12.67
C ARG A 96 -7.82 -17.08 11.26
N ARG A 97 -8.69 -16.46 10.44
CA ARG A 97 -8.26 -15.84 9.21
C ARG A 97 -7.56 -14.53 9.55
N VAL A 98 -6.38 -14.32 9.02
CA VAL A 98 -5.59 -13.11 9.28
C VAL A 98 -5.44 -12.31 8.00
N VAL A 99 -5.86 -11.07 8.04
CA VAL A 99 -5.69 -10.09 6.97
C VAL A 99 -4.69 -9.05 7.42
N GLY A 100 -3.57 -8.93 6.71
CA GLY A 100 -2.62 -7.85 6.95
C GLY A 100 -3.06 -6.58 6.24
N LEU A 101 -3.46 -5.55 6.97
CA LEU A 101 -3.65 -4.21 6.41
C LEU A 101 -2.32 -3.48 6.51
N TRP A 102 -1.52 -3.55 5.44
CA TRP A 102 -0.11 -3.20 5.47
C TRP A 102 0.21 -1.88 4.79
N TRP A 103 1.24 -1.22 5.32
CA TRP A 103 1.79 0.03 4.84
C TRP A 103 3.20 -0.17 4.34
N TRP A 104 3.48 0.34 3.16
CA TRP A 104 4.79 0.33 2.54
C TRP A 104 4.92 1.53 1.59
N GLU A 105 6.14 2.05 1.38
CA GLU A 105 6.26 3.34 0.69
C GLU A 105 7.21 3.33 -0.50
N VAL A 106 8.07 2.31 -0.69
CA VAL A 106 9.04 2.28 -1.79
C VAL A 106 8.89 1.05 -2.67
N LEU A 107 9.48 1.08 -3.88
CA LEU A 107 9.33 -0.01 -4.86
C LEU A 107 10.00 -1.33 -4.43
N ALA A 108 11.08 -1.26 -3.64
CA ALA A 108 11.76 -2.45 -3.18
C ALA A 108 11.22 -2.94 -1.83
N PHE A 109 10.75 -4.20 -1.78
CA PHE A 109 10.32 -4.82 -0.53
C PHE A 109 11.46 -5.63 0.10
N PRO A 110 11.81 -5.39 1.38
CA PRO A 110 12.95 -6.05 2.03
C PRO A 110 12.74 -7.55 2.19
N SER A 111 13.72 -8.35 1.75
CA SER A 111 13.66 -9.82 1.87
C SER A 111 13.54 -10.29 3.33
N ARG A 112 14.08 -9.52 4.29
CA ARG A 112 14.01 -9.81 5.73
C ARG A 112 12.56 -9.86 6.27
N TRP A 113 11.60 -9.24 5.56
CA TRP A 113 10.19 -9.21 5.96
C TRP A 113 9.29 -10.15 5.17
N MET A 114 9.85 -10.94 4.25
CA MET A 114 9.07 -11.94 3.48
C MET A 114 8.33 -12.92 4.38
N ARG A 115 8.91 -13.26 5.55
CA ARG A 115 8.26 -14.14 6.54
C ARG A 115 6.95 -13.56 7.12
N ALA A 116 6.73 -12.24 7.06
CA ALA A 116 5.47 -11.65 7.52
C ALA A 116 4.26 -12.18 6.74
N PHE A 117 4.45 -12.60 5.48
CA PHE A 117 3.41 -13.25 4.70
C PHE A 117 3.00 -14.63 5.26
N ASP A 118 3.82 -15.26 6.10
CA ASP A 118 3.49 -16.55 6.72
C ASP A 118 2.39 -16.42 7.77
N ASP A 119 2.19 -15.22 8.31
CA ASP A 119 1.21 -14.93 9.35
C ASP A 119 -0.13 -14.39 8.82
N VAL A 120 -0.30 -14.27 7.50
CA VAL A 120 -1.51 -13.72 6.90
C VAL A 120 -2.06 -14.60 5.79
N ASP A 121 -3.39 -14.62 5.62
CA ASP A 121 -4.08 -15.29 4.51
C ASP A 121 -4.29 -14.36 3.32
N GLU A 122 -4.27 -13.05 3.55
CA GLU A 122 -4.46 -12.00 2.56
C GLU A 122 -3.84 -10.69 3.05
N VAL A 123 -3.40 -9.86 2.12
CA VAL A 123 -2.88 -8.51 2.40
C VAL A 123 -3.77 -7.45 1.76
N TRP A 124 -4.16 -6.45 2.56
CA TRP A 124 -4.83 -5.24 2.10
C TRP A 124 -3.85 -4.08 2.09
N VAL A 125 -3.96 -3.24 1.08
CA VAL A 125 -3.09 -2.06 0.90
C VAL A 125 -3.88 -0.87 0.41
N GLY A 126 -3.48 0.35 0.83
CA GLY A 126 -4.26 1.57 0.57
C GLY A 126 -4.21 2.09 -0.86
N SER A 127 -3.25 1.66 -1.68
CA SER A 127 -3.04 2.21 -3.02
C SER A 127 -2.62 1.16 -4.03
N ARG A 128 -2.79 1.49 -5.33
CA ARG A 128 -2.29 0.68 -6.44
C ARG A 128 -0.76 0.58 -6.40
N PHE A 129 -0.10 1.67 -6.07
CA PHE A 129 1.36 1.69 -5.92
C PHE A 129 1.85 0.59 -4.96
N VAL A 130 1.27 0.48 -3.77
CA VAL A 130 1.64 -0.57 -2.81
C VAL A 130 1.16 -1.95 -3.26
N ALA A 131 -0.01 -2.03 -3.91
CA ALA A 131 -0.53 -3.29 -4.43
C ALA A 131 0.41 -3.90 -5.49
N ASP A 132 0.95 -3.08 -6.38
CA ASP A 132 1.89 -3.52 -7.42
C ASP A 132 3.21 -4.02 -6.79
N VAL A 133 3.74 -3.29 -5.80
CA VAL A 133 4.97 -3.67 -5.10
C VAL A 133 4.82 -4.98 -4.34
N LEU A 134 3.80 -5.08 -3.48
CA LEU A 134 3.60 -6.28 -2.67
C LEU A 134 3.10 -7.45 -3.51
N GLY A 135 2.27 -7.19 -4.52
CA GLY A 135 1.78 -8.23 -5.44
C GLY A 135 2.88 -8.91 -6.24
N ALA A 136 4.00 -8.22 -6.50
CA ALA A 136 5.15 -8.79 -7.19
C ALA A 136 5.92 -9.84 -6.37
N VAL A 137 5.81 -9.82 -5.03
CA VAL A 137 6.58 -10.69 -4.13
C VAL A 137 5.71 -11.56 -3.21
N SER A 138 4.42 -11.26 -3.10
CA SER A 138 3.50 -11.89 -2.16
C SER A 138 3.12 -13.31 -2.58
N PRO A 139 3.21 -14.31 -1.68
CA PRO A 139 2.66 -15.65 -1.89
C PRO A 139 1.16 -15.74 -1.58
N VAL A 140 0.53 -14.66 -1.06
CA VAL A 140 -0.89 -14.58 -0.73
C VAL A 140 -1.55 -13.46 -1.53
N PRO A 141 -2.90 -13.46 -1.67
CA PRO A 141 -3.61 -12.38 -2.38
C PRO A 141 -3.29 -11.01 -1.81
N VAL A 142 -2.99 -10.03 -2.68
CA VAL A 142 -2.86 -8.61 -2.32
C VAL A 142 -4.05 -7.86 -2.92
N VAL A 143 -4.79 -7.18 -2.07
CA VAL A 143 -6.02 -6.48 -2.45
C VAL A 143 -5.89 -4.99 -2.15
N ARG A 144 -6.08 -4.14 -3.17
CA ARG A 144 -6.24 -2.72 -2.93
C ARG A 144 -7.56 -2.47 -2.19
N MET A 145 -7.47 -1.85 -1.03
CA MET A 145 -8.59 -1.52 -0.18
C MET A 145 -8.68 0.00 -0.02
N PRO A 146 -9.81 0.63 -0.31
CA PRO A 146 -9.97 2.05 -0.04
C PRO A 146 -9.69 2.34 1.44
N MET A 147 -8.73 3.23 1.69
CA MET A 147 -8.44 3.65 3.06
C MET A 147 -9.46 4.68 3.50
N PRO A 148 -10.09 4.51 4.66
CA PRO A 148 -11.01 5.52 5.17
C PRO A 148 -10.26 6.81 5.49
N VAL A 149 -10.81 7.94 5.05
CA VAL A 149 -10.33 9.28 5.36
C VAL A 149 -11.48 10.08 5.95
N ALA A 150 -11.31 10.55 7.17
CA ALA A 150 -12.32 11.32 7.86
C ALA A 150 -11.73 12.61 8.42
N ALA A 151 -12.39 13.72 8.20
CA ALA A 151 -12.19 14.91 8.99
C ALA A 151 -12.88 14.70 10.35
N ARG A 152 -12.16 14.94 11.45
CA ARG A 152 -12.67 14.72 12.81
C ARG A 152 -13.50 15.90 13.35
N GLY A 153 -13.72 16.86 12.48
CA GLY A 153 -14.33 18.13 12.81
C GLY A 153 -13.27 19.15 13.24
N SER A 154 -13.33 20.32 12.64
CA SER A 154 -12.48 21.45 13.04
C SER A 154 -12.87 21.89 14.43
N SER A 155 -11.88 22.18 15.29
CA SER A 155 -12.10 22.82 16.59
C SER A 155 -12.71 24.21 16.47
N GLY A 156 -12.82 24.76 15.25
CA GLY A 156 -13.23 26.14 14.99
C GLY A 156 -12.14 27.17 15.34
N ALA A 157 -10.93 26.72 15.72
CA ALA A 157 -9.83 27.61 16.00
C ALA A 157 -9.39 28.36 14.75
N GLY A 158 -9.46 29.67 14.79
CA GLY A 158 -8.96 30.53 13.70
C GLY A 158 -7.43 30.59 13.68
N ARG A 159 -6.85 31.14 12.62
CA ARG A 159 -5.39 31.25 12.41
C ARG A 159 -4.65 31.83 13.63
N ALA A 160 -5.18 32.88 14.24
CA ALA A 160 -4.55 33.52 15.42
C ALA A 160 -4.50 32.58 16.62
N ALA A 161 -5.57 31.81 16.90
CA ALA A 161 -5.61 30.83 18.00
C ALA A 161 -4.65 29.66 17.78
N LEU A 162 -4.41 29.28 16.52
CA LEU A 162 -3.45 28.25 16.11
C LEU A 162 -2.00 28.76 16.05
N GLY A 163 -1.79 30.08 16.22
CA GLY A 163 -0.47 30.71 16.11
C GLY A 163 0.05 30.78 14.67
N LEU A 164 -0.85 30.82 13.69
CA LEU A 164 -0.49 30.90 12.28
C LEU A 164 -0.20 32.34 11.85
N PRO A 165 0.79 32.57 10.96
CA PRO A 165 1.09 33.91 10.44
C PRO A 165 -0.04 34.45 9.57
N ALA A 166 0.01 35.74 9.27
CA ALA A 166 -0.86 36.38 8.30
C ALA A 166 -0.41 36.08 6.85
N GLY A 167 -1.26 36.42 5.88
CA GLY A 167 -0.96 36.27 4.45
C GLY A 167 -1.40 34.93 3.85
N PHE A 168 -0.82 34.59 2.70
CA PHE A 168 -1.09 33.33 2.01
C PHE A 168 -0.25 32.20 2.61
N LEU A 169 -0.92 31.16 3.14
CA LEU A 169 -0.27 30.11 3.91
C LEU A 169 -0.11 28.83 3.12
N PHE A 170 1.13 28.49 2.80
CA PHE A 170 1.50 27.13 2.43
C PHE A 170 1.77 26.34 3.71
N GLY A 171 1.44 25.04 3.71
CA GLY A 171 1.73 24.22 4.90
C GLY A 171 1.96 22.76 4.61
N PHE A 172 2.64 22.11 5.55
CA PHE A 172 2.94 20.68 5.50
C PHE A 172 2.90 20.08 6.91
N VAL A 173 2.33 18.89 7.03
CA VAL A 173 2.27 18.14 8.30
C VAL A 173 3.03 16.83 8.13
N PHE A 174 4.02 16.59 9.00
CA PHE A 174 4.78 15.34 8.96
C PHE A 174 5.29 14.93 10.36
N ASP A 175 5.67 13.64 10.46
CA ASP A 175 6.27 13.02 11.64
C ASP A 175 7.72 12.65 11.30
N TYR A 176 8.66 13.07 12.16
CA TYR A 176 10.08 12.72 12.01
C TYR A 176 10.33 11.22 12.05
N SER A 177 9.48 10.44 12.74
CA SER A 177 9.57 8.97 12.78
C SER A 177 9.28 8.29 11.43
N SER A 178 8.85 9.06 10.41
CA SER A 178 8.48 8.54 9.08
C SER A 178 9.63 8.58 8.05
N VAL A 179 10.89 8.58 8.47
CA VAL A 179 12.08 8.84 7.63
C VAL A 179 11.96 10.23 6.97
N VAL A 180 12.55 11.23 7.59
CA VAL A 180 12.36 12.64 7.24
C VAL A 180 12.76 12.95 5.79
N GLU A 181 13.78 12.28 5.26
CA GLU A 181 14.22 12.42 3.88
C GLU A 181 13.12 12.02 2.89
N ARG A 182 12.32 11.01 3.22
CA ARG A 182 11.17 10.59 2.43
C ARG A 182 10.09 11.68 2.40
N LYS A 183 9.87 12.34 3.53
CA LYS A 183 8.92 13.46 3.66
C LYS A 183 9.45 14.76 3.03
N ASN A 184 10.77 14.91 2.95
CA ASN A 184 11.48 15.99 2.27
C ASN A 184 11.12 17.43 2.70
N PRO A 185 11.03 17.74 4.01
CA PRO A 185 10.71 19.09 4.47
C PRO A 185 11.78 20.13 4.10
N VAL A 186 13.07 19.74 4.04
CA VAL A 186 14.15 20.65 3.65
C VAL A 186 14.02 21.05 2.17
N GLY A 187 13.71 20.09 1.28
CA GLY A 187 13.41 20.40 -0.13
C GLY A 187 12.18 21.29 -0.28
N LEU A 188 11.17 21.13 0.58
CA LEU A 188 10.00 22.02 0.60
C LEU A 188 10.38 23.45 1.01
N ILE A 189 11.20 23.64 2.04
CA ILE A 189 11.72 24.96 2.44
C ILE A 189 12.51 25.59 1.30
N GLU A 190 13.33 24.80 0.62
CA GLU A 190 14.13 25.29 -0.52
C GLU A 190 13.23 25.70 -1.69
N ALA A 191 12.23 24.90 -2.06
CA ALA A 191 11.27 25.25 -3.11
C ALA A 191 10.48 26.52 -2.75
N PHE A 192 10.06 26.68 -1.49
CA PHE A 192 9.42 27.89 -0.99
C PHE A 192 10.34 29.10 -1.11
N SER A 193 11.60 28.98 -0.72
CA SER A 193 12.61 30.05 -0.81
C SER A 193 12.88 30.47 -2.27
N ARG A 194 12.83 29.52 -3.22
CA ARG A 194 12.92 29.82 -4.67
C ARG A 194 11.66 30.52 -5.19
N ALA A 195 10.49 30.16 -4.65
CA ALA A 195 9.23 30.78 -5.05
C ALA A 195 9.10 32.21 -4.52
N PHE A 196 9.50 32.42 -3.28
CA PHE A 196 9.29 33.64 -2.49
C PHE A 196 10.59 33.98 -1.75
N PRO A 197 11.51 34.71 -2.39
CA PRO A 197 12.81 35.05 -1.78
C PRO A 197 12.66 35.87 -0.50
N ALA A 198 13.50 35.61 0.49
CA ALA A 198 13.53 36.32 1.76
C ALA A 198 13.69 37.84 1.57
N GLY A 199 12.93 38.64 2.32
CA GLY A 199 12.93 40.10 2.26
C GLY A 199 12.10 40.69 1.10
N GLY A 200 11.43 39.87 0.29
CA GLY A 200 10.48 40.31 -0.73
C GLY A 200 9.08 40.54 -0.14
N ASP A 201 8.35 41.53 -0.70
CA ASP A 201 6.95 41.79 -0.36
C ASP A 201 6.03 40.83 -1.13
N HIS A 202 6.07 39.55 -0.78
CA HIS A 202 5.25 38.52 -1.43
C HIS A 202 4.01 38.11 -0.62
N GLY A 203 3.92 38.46 0.67
CA GLY A 203 2.79 38.16 1.57
C GLY A 203 2.45 36.66 1.65
N ALA A 204 3.45 35.79 1.53
CA ALA A 204 3.30 34.33 1.66
C ALA A 204 4.16 33.81 2.81
N ALA A 205 3.70 32.76 3.50
CA ALA A 205 4.44 32.08 4.54
C ALA A 205 4.32 30.54 4.38
N LEU A 206 5.31 29.82 4.89
CA LEU A 206 5.33 28.36 4.96
C LEU A 206 5.21 27.93 6.43
N VAL A 207 4.24 27.08 6.72
CA VAL A 207 4.04 26.48 8.03
C VAL A 207 4.36 25.01 8.00
N LEU A 208 5.34 24.57 8.78
CA LEU A 208 5.66 23.16 8.98
C LEU A 208 5.15 22.71 10.35
N LYS A 209 4.13 21.85 10.36
CA LYS A 209 3.66 21.19 11.58
C LYS A 209 4.37 19.85 11.70
N THR A 210 5.19 19.72 12.75
CA THR A 210 6.03 18.55 12.97
C THR A 210 5.62 17.77 14.21
N LEU A 211 6.07 16.52 14.30
CA LEU A 211 5.84 15.61 15.41
C LEU A 211 7.11 14.82 15.70
N ALA A 212 7.39 14.55 16.99
CA ALA A 212 8.50 13.72 17.45
C ALA A 212 9.91 14.28 17.14
N GLY A 213 10.08 15.61 17.01
CA GLY A 213 11.38 16.23 16.80
C GLY A 213 12.40 15.95 17.93
N ASP A 214 11.92 15.82 19.17
CA ASP A 214 12.72 15.46 20.33
C ASP A 214 13.37 14.07 20.25
N ARG A 215 12.75 13.13 19.53
CA ARG A 215 13.26 11.77 19.31
C ARG A 215 14.20 11.67 18.13
N HIS A 216 14.21 12.67 17.24
CA HIS A 216 15.01 12.72 16.01
C HIS A 216 15.83 14.02 15.96
N PRO A 217 16.76 14.25 16.94
CA PRO A 217 17.40 15.54 17.12
C PRO A 217 18.28 15.99 15.95
N ARG A 218 18.85 15.06 15.15
CA ARG A 218 19.67 15.40 13.98
C ARG A 218 18.80 15.93 12.84
N GLU A 219 17.75 15.21 12.52
CA GLU A 219 16.80 15.53 11.47
C GLU A 219 16.04 16.82 11.83
N HIS A 220 15.65 16.96 13.10
CA HIS A 220 15.03 18.17 13.63
C HIS A 220 15.98 19.38 13.47
N ALA A 221 17.23 19.26 13.91
CA ALA A 221 18.23 20.33 13.77
C ALA A 221 18.44 20.75 12.30
N ALA A 222 18.43 19.80 11.36
CA ALA A 222 18.57 20.10 9.94
C ALA A 222 17.36 20.88 9.38
N VAL A 223 16.14 20.52 9.79
CA VAL A 223 14.91 21.24 9.42
C VAL A 223 14.90 22.65 10.03
N MET A 224 15.23 22.79 11.32
CA MET A 224 15.30 24.08 11.98
C MET A 224 16.34 25.00 11.34
N ALA A 225 17.56 24.50 11.09
CA ALA A 225 18.60 25.25 10.40
C ALA A 225 18.19 25.67 8.96
N ALA A 226 17.38 24.89 8.28
CA ALA A 226 16.83 25.27 6.98
C ALA A 226 15.75 26.38 7.15
N ALA A 227 14.86 26.24 8.13
CA ALA A 227 13.81 27.21 8.42
C ALA A 227 14.35 28.58 8.84
N GLU A 228 15.37 28.61 9.71
CA GLU A 228 16.01 29.85 10.18
C GLU A 228 16.59 30.74 9.08
N ARG A 229 16.88 30.17 7.89
CA ARG A 229 17.38 30.92 6.74
C ARG A 229 16.31 31.78 6.04
N HIS A 230 15.03 31.57 6.39
CA HIS A 230 13.91 32.28 5.76
C HIS A 230 12.89 32.77 6.79
N PRO A 231 12.69 34.10 6.94
CA PRO A 231 11.85 34.68 8.02
C PRO A 231 10.37 34.27 7.93
N ASP A 232 9.89 33.89 6.73
CA ASP A 232 8.50 33.50 6.52
C ASP A 232 8.29 31.98 6.59
N VAL A 233 9.28 31.22 7.08
CA VAL A 233 9.14 29.79 7.39
C VAL A 233 8.93 29.59 8.87
N HIS A 234 7.81 29.00 9.26
CA HIS A 234 7.40 28.80 10.64
C HIS A 234 7.28 27.31 10.97
N VAL A 235 7.91 26.87 12.04
CA VAL A 235 7.85 25.48 12.52
C VAL A 235 7.01 25.40 13.79
N ILE A 236 6.00 24.51 13.79
CA ILE A 236 5.16 24.19 14.93
C ILE A 236 5.49 22.76 15.37
N ASP A 237 6.46 22.62 16.27
CA ASP A 237 6.90 21.32 16.81
C ASP A 237 6.27 21.05 18.17
N ARG A 238 5.00 20.69 18.16
CA ARG A 238 4.23 20.29 19.34
C ARG A 238 3.07 19.39 18.94
N ASP A 239 2.62 18.54 19.85
CA ASP A 239 1.41 17.76 19.64
C ASP A 239 0.19 18.69 19.56
N LEU A 240 -0.69 18.38 18.61
CA LEU A 240 -1.99 19.03 18.49
C LEU A 240 -3.08 17.98 18.60
N PRO A 241 -4.17 18.26 19.31
CA PRO A 241 -5.39 17.47 19.21
C PRO A 241 -5.82 17.30 17.75
N ALA A 242 -6.44 16.19 17.42
CA ALA A 242 -6.81 15.89 16.02
C ALA A 242 -7.70 17.00 15.40
N ALA A 243 -8.63 17.57 16.20
CA ALA A 243 -9.49 18.66 15.74
C ALA A 243 -8.72 19.95 15.44
N ASP A 244 -7.65 20.26 16.21
CA ASP A 244 -6.78 21.41 15.97
C ASP A 244 -5.86 21.18 14.77
N ARG A 245 -5.42 19.93 14.53
CA ARG A 245 -4.68 19.56 13.33
C ARG A 245 -5.54 19.73 12.07
N ASP A 246 -6.80 19.29 12.12
CA ASP A 246 -7.74 19.47 11.02
C ASP A 246 -8.04 20.97 10.81
N ALA A 247 -8.20 21.74 11.90
CA ALA A 247 -8.36 23.19 11.83
C ALA A 247 -7.13 23.87 11.19
N LEU A 248 -5.91 23.44 11.55
CA LEU A 248 -4.67 23.94 10.96
C LEU A 248 -4.63 23.65 9.46
N ILE A 249 -4.87 22.41 9.04
CA ILE A 249 -4.85 22.02 7.61
C ILE A 249 -5.93 22.81 6.84
N GLY A 250 -7.14 22.91 7.39
CA GLY A 250 -8.23 23.68 6.75
C GLY A 250 -8.01 25.21 6.75
N ALA A 251 -7.13 25.73 7.59
CA ALA A 251 -6.74 27.14 7.64
C ALA A 251 -5.63 27.51 6.62
N LEU A 252 -4.96 26.52 6.02
CA LEU A 252 -3.97 26.75 4.98
C LEU A 252 -4.64 27.17 3.67
N ASP A 253 -3.99 28.02 2.89
CA ASP A 253 -4.40 28.35 1.55
C ASP A 253 -3.91 27.27 0.55
N CYS A 254 -2.85 26.55 0.89
CA CYS A 254 -2.36 25.41 0.11
C CYS A 254 -1.57 24.41 0.98
N TYR A 255 -1.91 23.14 0.88
CA TYR A 255 -1.13 22.05 1.45
C TYR A 255 -0.07 21.59 0.45
N VAL A 256 1.19 21.46 0.90
CA VAL A 256 2.30 21.11 -0.01
C VAL A 256 3.03 19.87 0.52
N SER A 257 3.15 18.85 -0.30
CA SER A 257 3.92 17.65 0.02
C SER A 257 4.90 17.32 -1.09
N LEU A 258 6.17 17.70 -0.92
CA LEU A 258 7.25 17.35 -1.83
C LEU A 258 7.90 16.02 -1.44
N HIS A 259 7.06 15.03 -1.09
CA HIS A 259 7.51 13.71 -0.69
C HIS A 259 8.32 13.01 -1.79
N ARG A 260 9.32 12.23 -1.37
CA ARG A 260 10.03 11.32 -2.26
C ARG A 260 9.29 10.02 -2.47
N SER A 261 8.49 9.60 -1.48
CA SER A 261 7.55 8.49 -1.62
C SER A 261 6.47 8.51 -0.54
N GLU A 262 5.29 8.05 -0.91
CA GLU A 262 4.14 7.83 -0.02
C GLU A 262 3.39 6.57 -0.43
N GLY A 263 3.10 5.71 0.54
CA GLY A 263 2.29 4.51 0.29
C GLY A 263 0.82 4.83 0.01
N PHE A 264 0.27 5.82 0.73
CA PHE A 264 -1.09 6.34 0.51
C PHE A 264 -1.10 7.87 0.54
N GLY A 265 -0.46 8.49 1.53
CA GLY A 265 -0.47 9.94 1.74
C GLY A 265 -1.70 10.40 2.55
N LEU A 266 -1.89 9.85 3.75
CA LEU A 266 -3.06 10.13 4.59
C LEU A 266 -3.28 11.63 4.81
N THR A 267 -2.24 12.39 5.19
CA THR A 267 -2.34 13.84 5.42
C THR A 267 -2.65 14.64 4.14
N ILE A 268 -2.23 14.13 2.98
CA ILE A 268 -2.57 14.70 1.67
C ILE A 268 -4.06 14.48 1.37
N ALA A 269 -4.57 13.27 1.65
CA ALA A 269 -5.98 12.95 1.49
C ALA A 269 -6.86 13.72 2.49
N GLU A 270 -6.40 13.90 3.74
CA GLU A 270 -7.05 14.76 4.74
C GLU A 270 -7.13 16.22 4.26
N ALA A 271 -6.05 16.77 3.70
CA ALA A 271 -6.05 18.12 3.13
C ALA A 271 -7.05 18.26 1.97
N ALA A 272 -7.06 17.29 1.06
CA ALA A 272 -8.03 17.25 -0.05
C ALA A 272 -9.48 17.17 0.47
N LEU A 273 -9.75 16.31 1.47
CA LEU A 273 -11.07 16.18 2.09
C LEU A 273 -11.54 17.47 2.77
N LEU A 274 -10.63 18.21 3.39
CA LEU A 274 -10.90 19.53 3.99
C LEU A 274 -11.12 20.65 2.96
N GLY A 275 -10.90 20.37 1.67
CA GLY A 275 -11.02 21.33 0.59
C GLY A 275 -9.84 22.28 0.49
N THR A 276 -8.70 21.94 1.08
CA THR A 276 -7.46 22.69 0.96
C THR A 276 -6.79 22.36 -0.37
N PRO A 277 -6.42 23.35 -1.21
CA PRO A 277 -5.65 23.12 -2.44
C PRO A 277 -4.36 22.34 -2.16
N VAL A 278 -4.00 21.39 -3.04
CA VAL A 278 -2.85 20.50 -2.86
C VAL A 278 -1.82 20.69 -3.96
N ILE A 279 -0.56 20.89 -3.57
CA ILE A 279 0.63 20.69 -4.40
C ILE A 279 1.31 19.42 -3.90
N ALA A 280 1.60 18.45 -4.78
CA ALA A 280 2.25 17.20 -4.37
C ALA A 280 3.17 16.65 -5.46
N THR A 281 4.21 15.91 -5.06
CA THR A 281 5.02 15.14 -6.01
C THR A 281 4.13 14.16 -6.77
N ASP A 282 4.26 14.10 -8.11
CA ASP A 282 3.53 13.16 -8.97
C ASP A 282 4.07 11.73 -8.82
N TYR A 283 4.00 11.14 -7.60
CA TYR A 283 4.55 9.83 -7.30
C TYR A 283 3.85 9.11 -6.14
N GLY A 284 3.86 7.77 -6.19
CA GLY A 284 3.38 6.93 -5.11
C GLY A 284 1.85 6.85 -4.99
N GLY A 285 1.39 6.50 -3.79
CA GLY A 285 -0.02 6.27 -3.48
C GLY A 285 -0.94 7.47 -3.68
N PRO A 286 -0.52 8.74 -3.47
CA PRO A 286 -1.38 9.91 -3.72
C PRO A 286 -1.91 10.00 -5.15
N ARG A 287 -1.25 9.39 -6.13
CA ARG A 287 -1.73 9.32 -7.52
C ARG A 287 -3.05 8.55 -7.70
N ASP A 288 -3.48 7.82 -6.70
CA ASP A 288 -4.78 7.15 -6.74
C ASP A 288 -5.96 8.13 -6.65
N PHE A 289 -5.76 9.28 -5.98
CA PHE A 289 -6.79 10.31 -5.79
C PHE A 289 -6.37 11.71 -6.25
N LEU A 290 -5.08 11.97 -6.49
CA LEU A 290 -4.59 13.22 -7.08
C LEU A 290 -4.33 13.06 -8.57
N THR A 291 -4.80 14.06 -9.33
CA THR A 291 -4.65 14.14 -10.78
C THR A 291 -4.29 15.59 -11.19
N PRO A 292 -3.81 15.84 -12.42
CA PRO A 292 -3.60 17.21 -12.90
C PRO A 292 -4.86 18.07 -12.95
N PHE A 293 -6.06 17.47 -12.86
CA PHE A 293 -7.35 18.18 -12.90
C PHE A 293 -7.83 18.63 -11.53
N ASN A 294 -7.35 18.02 -10.45
CA ASN A 294 -7.81 18.28 -9.10
C ASN A 294 -6.69 18.72 -8.14
N SER A 295 -5.44 18.81 -8.61
CA SER A 295 -4.27 19.21 -7.80
C SER A 295 -3.18 19.82 -8.67
N ALA A 296 -2.15 20.40 -8.05
CA ALA A 296 -0.95 20.88 -8.73
C ALA A 296 0.18 19.85 -8.53
N LEU A 297 0.37 18.98 -9.50
CA LEU A 297 1.40 17.95 -9.45
C LEU A 297 2.78 18.53 -9.81
N VAL A 298 3.80 18.03 -9.12
CA VAL A 298 5.21 18.41 -9.29
C VAL A 298 5.95 17.28 -9.98
N ASP A 299 6.67 17.60 -11.04
CA ASP A 299 7.52 16.67 -11.77
C ASP A 299 8.63 16.12 -10.87
N ARG A 300 9.15 14.98 -11.23
CA ARG A 300 10.17 14.25 -10.48
C ARG A 300 11.13 13.52 -11.40
N ARG A 301 12.24 13.10 -10.82
CA ARG A 301 13.14 12.07 -11.36
C ARG A 301 13.22 10.92 -10.37
N ILE A 302 13.45 9.71 -10.85
CA ILE A 302 13.69 8.55 -9.98
C ILE A 302 15.18 8.51 -9.65
N VAL A 303 15.48 8.33 -8.36
CA VAL A 303 16.84 8.29 -7.85
C VAL A 303 17.00 7.14 -6.85
N PRO A 304 18.21 6.58 -6.71
CA PRO A 304 18.51 5.62 -5.66
C PRO A 304 18.24 6.22 -4.26
N ILE A 305 17.75 5.40 -3.34
CA ILE A 305 17.54 5.78 -1.94
C ILE A 305 18.89 6.04 -1.26
N GLY A 306 19.86 5.15 -1.47
CA GLY A 306 21.16 5.22 -0.82
C GLY A 306 21.12 4.74 0.65
N PRO A 307 22.30 4.70 1.31
CA PRO A 307 22.42 4.24 2.68
C PRO A 307 21.87 5.24 3.70
N GLY A 308 21.52 4.75 4.91
CA GLY A 308 21.13 5.59 6.04
C GLY A 308 19.63 5.88 6.15
N HIS A 309 18.80 5.28 5.32
CA HIS A 309 17.36 5.50 5.28
C HIS A 309 16.57 4.22 5.66
N ASP A 310 17.07 3.50 6.68
CA ASP A 310 16.35 2.32 7.19
C ASP A 310 14.90 2.71 7.57
N PRO A 311 13.91 1.90 7.22
CA PRO A 311 13.96 0.50 6.80
C PRO A 311 14.11 0.26 5.28
N TYR A 312 14.26 1.30 4.47
CA TYR A 312 14.28 1.18 3.02
C TYR A 312 15.61 0.61 2.53
N PRO A 313 15.58 -0.34 1.57
CA PRO A 313 16.79 -0.88 0.97
C PRO A 313 17.60 0.22 0.26
N PRO A 314 18.92 0.32 0.48
CA PRO A 314 19.76 1.34 -0.18
C PRO A 314 19.75 1.27 -1.71
N GLU A 315 19.57 0.07 -2.26
CA GLU A 315 19.44 -0.21 -3.70
C GLU A 315 18.05 0.11 -4.25
N GLY A 316 17.09 0.39 -3.38
CA GLY A 316 15.76 0.83 -3.77
C GLY A 316 15.77 2.23 -4.37
N GLU A 317 14.63 2.61 -4.94
CA GLU A 317 14.44 3.89 -5.61
C GLU A 317 13.25 4.65 -5.04
N TRP A 318 13.34 5.98 -5.08
CA TRP A 318 12.24 6.91 -4.79
C TRP A 318 12.27 8.10 -5.74
N ALA A 319 11.27 8.97 -5.64
CA ALA A 319 11.17 10.17 -6.47
C ALA A 319 11.90 11.35 -5.83
N GLU A 320 12.76 12.01 -6.57
CA GLU A 320 13.28 13.34 -6.22
C GLU A 320 12.44 14.40 -6.94
N PRO A 321 11.65 15.23 -6.21
CA PRO A 321 10.82 16.26 -6.83
C PRO A 321 11.66 17.36 -7.46
N ASP A 322 11.19 17.92 -8.57
CA ASP A 322 11.77 19.10 -9.20
C ASP A 322 11.39 20.34 -8.38
N LEU A 323 12.38 20.92 -7.69
CA LEU A 323 12.16 22.05 -6.79
C LEU A 323 11.86 23.36 -7.54
N ASP A 324 12.33 23.53 -8.78
CA ASP A 324 12.01 24.70 -9.60
C ASP A 324 10.57 24.61 -10.12
N HIS A 325 10.13 23.41 -10.51
CA HIS A 325 8.74 23.17 -10.84
C HIS A 325 7.83 23.34 -9.61
N ALA A 326 8.24 22.84 -8.43
CA ALA A 326 7.51 23.05 -7.19
C ALA A 326 7.35 24.56 -6.86
N ALA A 327 8.43 25.32 -7.00
CA ALA A 327 8.40 26.78 -6.82
C ALA A 327 7.47 27.47 -7.84
N ALA A 328 7.45 27.03 -9.09
CA ALA A 328 6.53 27.52 -10.09
C ALA A 328 5.07 27.22 -9.71
N ARG A 329 4.75 25.99 -9.28
CA ARG A 329 3.42 25.61 -8.80
C ARG A 329 2.96 26.43 -7.59
N MET A 330 3.85 26.75 -6.64
CA MET A 330 3.53 27.62 -5.52
C MET A 330 3.15 29.04 -5.98
N ARG A 331 3.91 29.62 -6.92
CA ARG A 331 3.59 30.94 -7.49
C ARG A 331 2.26 30.91 -8.25
N GLU A 332 1.98 29.87 -9.04
CA GLU A 332 0.73 29.70 -9.78
C GLU A 332 -0.48 29.65 -8.84
N VAL A 333 -0.43 28.79 -7.82
CA VAL A 333 -1.52 28.61 -6.84
C VAL A 333 -1.78 29.92 -6.09
N ARG A 334 -0.73 30.66 -5.71
CA ARG A 334 -0.89 31.96 -5.05
C ARG A 334 -1.44 33.04 -5.99
N ALA A 335 -1.06 33.03 -7.26
CA ALA A 335 -1.52 34.02 -8.24
C ALA A 335 -2.98 33.78 -8.67
N ALA A 336 -3.46 32.52 -8.63
CA ALA A 336 -4.80 32.13 -9.05
C ALA A 336 -5.54 31.31 -7.96
N PRO A 337 -5.80 31.87 -6.78
CA PRO A 337 -6.36 31.11 -5.65
C PRO A 337 -7.77 30.57 -5.93
N ALA A 338 -8.56 31.25 -6.74
CA ALA A 338 -9.89 30.77 -7.14
C ALA A 338 -9.82 29.46 -7.97
N GLU A 339 -8.90 29.39 -8.93
CA GLU A 339 -8.67 28.17 -9.71
C GLU A 339 -8.13 27.04 -8.85
N ALA A 340 -7.22 27.34 -7.92
CA ALA A 340 -6.73 26.36 -6.95
C ALA A 340 -7.87 25.81 -6.08
N GLN A 341 -8.80 26.66 -5.66
CA GLN A 341 -9.97 26.25 -4.87
C GLN A 341 -10.95 25.40 -5.69
N GLU A 342 -11.14 25.66 -6.97
CA GLU A 342 -11.93 24.79 -7.86
C GLU A 342 -11.31 23.40 -8.01
N ARG A 343 -9.98 23.33 -8.13
CA ARG A 343 -9.26 22.05 -8.13
C ARG A 343 -9.43 21.32 -6.80
N ALA A 344 -9.33 22.03 -5.69
CA ALA A 344 -9.53 21.45 -4.35
C ALA A 344 -10.95 20.90 -4.16
N ALA A 345 -11.98 21.58 -4.68
CA ALA A 345 -13.34 21.07 -4.64
C ALA A 345 -13.49 19.74 -5.41
N ARG A 346 -12.80 19.60 -6.55
CA ARG A 346 -12.76 18.33 -7.29
C ARG A 346 -12.01 17.23 -6.51
N ALA A 347 -10.85 17.56 -5.91
CA ALA A 347 -10.08 16.64 -5.11
C ALA A 347 -10.88 16.11 -3.91
N ARG A 348 -11.61 17.04 -3.24
CA ARG A 348 -12.52 16.67 -2.15
C ARG A 348 -13.57 15.68 -2.60
N ALA A 349 -14.27 15.96 -3.72
CA ALA A 349 -15.30 15.06 -4.24
C ALA A 349 -14.74 13.67 -4.62
N ASP A 350 -13.50 13.62 -5.18
CA ASP A 350 -12.85 12.36 -5.52
C ASP A 350 -12.48 11.55 -4.26
N VAL A 351 -11.95 12.18 -3.22
CA VAL A 351 -11.64 11.54 -1.94
C VAL A 351 -12.92 11.11 -1.22
N GLU A 352 -13.95 11.95 -1.15
CA GLU A 352 -15.25 11.61 -0.53
C GLU A 352 -15.90 10.40 -1.21
N ARG A 353 -15.84 10.32 -2.53
CA ARG A 353 -16.47 9.23 -3.29
C ARG A 353 -15.90 7.85 -2.93
N GLU A 354 -14.58 7.73 -2.76
CA GLU A 354 -13.90 6.44 -2.56
C GLU A 354 -13.47 6.19 -1.12
N HIS A 355 -13.06 7.24 -0.44
CA HIS A 355 -12.39 7.17 0.86
C HIS A 355 -13.26 7.64 2.04
N ALA A 356 -14.50 8.08 1.80
CA ALA A 356 -15.42 8.34 2.91
C ALA A 356 -15.57 7.08 3.79
N PRO A 357 -15.68 7.22 5.12
CA PRO A 357 -15.75 6.07 6.03
C PRO A 357 -16.83 5.05 5.64
N ALA A 358 -17.99 5.50 5.17
CA ALA A 358 -19.07 4.61 4.73
C ALA A 358 -18.69 3.82 3.46
N ALA A 359 -18.06 4.46 2.47
CA ALA A 359 -17.61 3.81 1.23
C ALA A 359 -16.49 2.81 1.50
N ALA A 360 -15.45 3.23 2.22
CA ALA A 360 -14.32 2.38 2.58
C ALA A 360 -14.76 1.21 3.48
N GLY A 361 -15.57 1.49 4.49
CA GLY A 361 -16.12 0.47 5.39
C GLY A 361 -17.00 -0.55 4.67
N GLY A 362 -17.82 -0.11 3.71
CA GLY A 362 -18.63 -1.00 2.87
C GLY A 362 -17.76 -1.94 2.03
N ALA A 363 -16.70 -1.43 1.38
CA ALA A 363 -15.75 -2.25 0.64
C ALA A 363 -15.02 -3.26 1.54
N MET A 364 -14.62 -2.84 2.74
CA MET A 364 -13.99 -3.72 3.73
C MET A 364 -14.97 -4.81 4.19
N ALA A 365 -16.22 -4.47 4.50
CA ALA A 365 -17.25 -5.42 4.92
C ALA A 365 -17.54 -6.47 3.83
N GLU A 366 -17.68 -6.04 2.58
CA GLU A 366 -17.86 -6.93 1.45
C GLU A 366 -16.69 -7.89 1.28
N ARG A 367 -15.45 -7.40 1.43
CA ARG A 367 -14.25 -8.25 1.33
C ARG A 367 -14.15 -9.22 2.50
N LEU A 368 -14.43 -8.80 3.74
CA LEU A 368 -14.46 -9.67 4.91
C LEU A 368 -15.45 -10.83 4.74
N ALA A 369 -16.64 -10.57 4.18
CA ALA A 369 -17.60 -11.62 3.88
C ALA A 369 -17.03 -12.68 2.90
N ARG A 370 -16.27 -12.25 1.90
CA ARG A 370 -15.58 -13.16 0.96
C ARG A 370 -14.45 -13.94 1.63
N VAL A 371 -13.67 -13.30 2.50
CA VAL A 371 -12.61 -13.96 3.27
C VAL A 371 -13.18 -15.05 4.16
N LEU A 372 -14.32 -14.81 4.79
CA LEU A 372 -15.03 -15.81 5.63
C LEU A 372 -15.59 -16.98 4.82
N GLY A 373 -16.10 -16.73 3.61
CA GLY A 373 -16.66 -17.75 2.73
C GLY A 373 -15.61 -18.60 1.98
N ALA A 374 -14.35 -18.22 2.01
CA ALA A 374 -13.29 -18.96 1.34
C ALA A 374 -12.90 -20.24 2.11
N PRO A 375 -12.57 -21.35 1.46
CA PRO A 375 -12.13 -22.57 2.15
C PRO A 375 -10.88 -22.33 3.02
N HIS A 376 -10.79 -23.00 4.16
CA HIS A 376 -9.62 -22.95 5.06
C HIS A 376 -8.56 -23.90 4.50
N GLY A 377 -7.41 -23.38 4.13
CA GLY A 377 -6.25 -24.17 3.72
C GLY A 377 -5.41 -23.42 2.69
N ARG A 378 -4.11 -23.41 2.90
CA ARG A 378 -3.11 -23.12 1.88
C ARG A 378 -3.03 -24.32 0.93
N ASP A 379 -4.11 -24.59 0.19
CA ASP A 379 -4.01 -25.49 -0.93
C ASP A 379 -3.34 -24.71 -2.06
N GLY A 380 -2.11 -25.13 -2.42
CA GLY A 380 -1.24 -24.46 -3.39
C GLY A 380 -1.73 -24.48 -4.83
N SER A 381 -3.05 -24.54 -5.05
CA SER A 381 -3.65 -24.30 -6.36
C SER A 381 -3.87 -22.79 -6.51
N VAL A 382 -2.88 -22.09 -7.01
CA VAL A 382 -3.10 -20.80 -7.67
C VAL A 382 -4.15 -21.05 -8.74
N ALA A 383 -5.37 -20.52 -8.56
CA ALA A 383 -6.37 -20.54 -9.61
C ALA A 383 -5.73 -19.89 -10.83
N ALA A 384 -5.59 -20.66 -11.91
CA ALA A 384 -4.94 -20.19 -13.12
C ALA A 384 -5.68 -18.92 -13.57
N VAL A 385 -4.98 -17.78 -13.51
CA VAL A 385 -5.51 -16.53 -14.07
C VAL A 385 -5.74 -16.78 -15.54
N ASP A 386 -6.97 -16.59 -16.01
CA ASP A 386 -7.29 -16.68 -17.44
C ASP A 386 -6.63 -15.51 -18.20
N VAL A 387 -5.33 -15.67 -18.42
CA VAL A 387 -4.49 -14.69 -19.13
C VAL A 387 -5.02 -14.49 -20.57
N GLY A 388 -5.62 -15.51 -21.16
CA GLY A 388 -6.24 -15.44 -22.48
C GLY A 388 -7.44 -14.50 -22.50
N GLY A 389 -8.34 -14.61 -21.53
CA GLY A 389 -9.52 -13.76 -21.41
C GLY A 389 -9.20 -12.32 -21.01
N VAL A 390 -8.14 -12.09 -20.25
CA VAL A 390 -7.65 -10.73 -19.93
C VAL A 390 -7.05 -10.09 -21.18
N ALA A 391 -6.17 -10.79 -21.90
CA ALA A 391 -5.56 -10.30 -23.15
C ALA A 391 -6.60 -10.01 -24.25
N GLU A 392 -7.69 -10.79 -24.31
CA GLU A 392 -8.78 -10.56 -25.27
C GLU A 392 -9.61 -9.33 -24.88
N ARG A 393 -9.93 -9.13 -23.61
CA ARG A 393 -10.61 -7.91 -23.13
C ARG A 393 -9.80 -6.63 -23.36
N ILE A 394 -8.48 -6.69 -23.23
CA ILE A 394 -7.58 -5.57 -23.53
C ILE A 394 -7.58 -5.28 -25.05
N ARG A 395 -7.56 -6.30 -25.91
CA ARG A 395 -7.61 -6.15 -27.38
C ARG A 395 -8.93 -5.60 -27.91
N GLN A 396 -10.06 -5.99 -27.32
CA GLN A 396 -11.38 -5.58 -27.76
C GLN A 396 -11.72 -4.12 -27.44
N GLY A 397 -11.06 -3.47 -26.47
CA GLY A 397 -11.34 -2.09 -26.07
C GLY A 397 -12.79 -1.88 -25.60
N PRO A 398 -13.18 -0.70 -25.16
CA PRO A 398 -14.58 -0.42 -24.86
C PRO A 398 -15.42 -0.46 -26.11
N ALA A 399 -16.45 -1.33 -26.15
CA ALA A 399 -17.34 -1.59 -27.26
C ALA A 399 -17.81 -0.30 -27.98
N GLY A 400 -17.62 -0.25 -29.28
CA GLY A 400 -18.03 0.87 -30.13
C GLY A 400 -19.54 1.04 -30.14
N GLY A 401 -20.04 2.17 -29.64
CA GLY A 401 -21.46 2.53 -29.73
C GLY A 401 -21.86 2.89 -31.15
N ALA A 402 -23.06 2.45 -31.53
CA ALA A 402 -23.67 2.64 -32.85
C ALA A 402 -23.70 4.12 -33.33
N ALA A 403 -23.57 4.30 -34.63
CA ALA A 403 -23.59 5.61 -35.28
C ALA A 403 -24.94 6.31 -35.13
N ALA A 404 -24.95 7.53 -34.57
CA ALA A 404 -26.13 8.36 -34.42
C ALA A 404 -26.37 9.20 -35.67
N THR A 405 -27.59 9.13 -36.24
CA THR A 405 -28.01 9.79 -37.48
C THR A 405 -28.60 11.19 -37.32
N THR A 406 -28.63 11.77 -36.14
CA THR A 406 -29.19 13.10 -35.84
C THR A 406 -28.16 14.22 -35.81
N ALA A 407 -28.58 15.50 -36.05
CA ALA A 407 -27.71 16.67 -36.02
C ALA A 407 -26.96 16.82 -34.69
N LEU A 408 -27.60 16.47 -33.56
CA LEU A 408 -27.01 16.42 -32.21
C LEU A 408 -25.94 15.34 -32.09
N GLY A 409 -26.16 14.21 -32.76
CA GLY A 409 -25.19 13.11 -32.86
C GLY A 409 -23.94 13.50 -33.64
N ARG A 410 -24.08 14.32 -34.71
CA ARG A 410 -22.93 14.83 -35.47
C ARG A 410 -22.10 15.84 -34.68
N ALA A 411 -22.74 16.75 -33.95
CA ALA A 411 -22.05 17.68 -33.07
C ALA A 411 -21.28 16.96 -31.93
N ARG A 412 -21.90 15.97 -31.30
CA ARG A 412 -21.25 15.09 -30.33
C ARG A 412 -20.11 14.28 -30.95
N GLY A 413 -20.28 13.82 -32.18
CA GLY A 413 -19.23 13.12 -32.95
C GLY A 413 -18.01 14.00 -33.21
N THR A 414 -18.21 15.29 -33.54
CA THR A 414 -17.13 16.25 -33.80
C THR A 414 -16.36 16.57 -32.53
N VAL A 415 -17.05 16.84 -31.40
CA VAL A 415 -16.44 17.06 -30.09
C VAL A 415 -15.69 15.82 -29.62
N ARG A 416 -16.29 14.64 -29.77
CA ARG A 416 -15.63 13.36 -29.46
C ARG A 416 -14.37 13.15 -30.31
N THR A 417 -14.42 13.45 -31.62
CA THR A 417 -13.26 13.33 -32.52
C THR A 417 -12.16 14.31 -32.19
N ALA A 418 -12.51 15.54 -31.82
CA ALA A 418 -11.55 16.54 -31.36
C ALA A 418 -10.89 16.11 -30.02
N LEU A 419 -11.70 15.60 -29.08
CA LEU A 419 -11.20 15.07 -27.78
C LEU A 419 -10.28 13.86 -27.98
N LEU A 420 -10.68 12.92 -28.85
CA LEU A 420 -9.86 11.74 -29.19
C LEU A 420 -8.56 12.12 -29.92
N ARG A 421 -8.57 13.21 -30.73
CA ARG A 421 -7.33 13.73 -31.34
C ARG A 421 -6.43 14.40 -30.31
N ALA A 422 -6.98 15.17 -29.37
CA ALA A 422 -6.22 15.79 -28.27
C ALA A 422 -5.63 14.75 -27.31
N LEU A 423 -6.33 13.62 -27.09
CA LEU A 423 -5.88 12.51 -26.24
C LEU A 423 -5.06 11.44 -27.00
N ARG A 424 -4.89 11.59 -28.32
CA ARG A 424 -4.21 10.60 -29.17
C ARG A 424 -2.78 10.29 -28.70
N PRO A 425 -1.93 11.26 -28.30
CA PRO A 425 -0.60 10.94 -27.79
C PRO A 425 -0.66 10.06 -26.52
N TYR A 426 -1.59 10.36 -25.62
CA TYR A 426 -1.79 9.62 -24.38
C TYR A 426 -2.32 8.20 -24.65
N SER A 427 -3.32 8.05 -25.53
CA SER A 427 -3.88 6.75 -25.88
C SER A 427 -2.90 5.86 -26.64
N VAL A 428 -2.02 6.42 -27.47
CA VAL A 428 -0.96 5.68 -28.17
C VAL A 428 0.10 5.21 -27.18
N HIS A 429 0.52 6.08 -26.27
CA HIS A 429 1.48 5.70 -25.23
C HIS A 429 0.91 4.60 -24.31
N GLN A 430 -0.35 4.72 -23.90
CA GLN A 430 -1.02 3.71 -23.07
C GLN A 430 -1.12 2.36 -23.80
N ARG A 431 -1.46 2.36 -25.11
CA ARG A 431 -1.48 1.14 -25.91
C ARG A 431 -0.12 0.46 -26.03
N LEU A 432 0.94 1.24 -26.22
CA LEU A 432 2.31 0.71 -26.26
C LEU A 432 2.72 0.07 -24.94
N VAL A 433 2.35 0.70 -23.81
CA VAL A 433 2.58 0.14 -22.48
C VAL A 433 1.77 -1.14 -22.29
N ASP A 434 0.49 -1.15 -22.67
CA ASP A 434 -0.39 -2.30 -22.56
C ASP A 434 0.09 -3.48 -23.45
N GLU A 435 0.57 -3.20 -24.68
CA GLU A 435 1.14 -4.21 -25.58
C GLU A 435 2.44 -4.80 -25.03
N GLU A 436 3.31 -3.98 -24.45
CA GLU A 436 4.54 -4.43 -23.83
C GLU A 436 4.26 -5.26 -22.57
N LEU A 437 3.30 -4.84 -21.75
CA LEU A 437 2.84 -5.60 -20.59
C LEU A 437 2.28 -6.96 -20.99
N VAL A 438 1.45 -7.02 -22.02
CA VAL A 438 0.90 -8.28 -22.57
C VAL A 438 2.02 -9.19 -23.06
N ARG A 439 3.06 -8.63 -23.73
CA ARG A 439 4.23 -9.38 -24.17
C ARG A 439 4.99 -9.97 -23.00
N LEU A 440 5.24 -9.15 -21.96
CA LEU A 440 5.95 -9.58 -20.76
C LEU A 440 5.21 -10.70 -20.02
N VAL A 441 3.90 -10.55 -19.85
CA VAL A 441 3.03 -11.57 -19.24
C VAL A 441 3.05 -12.87 -20.01
N ARG A 442 3.02 -12.84 -21.34
CA ARG A 442 3.14 -14.04 -22.17
C ARG A 442 4.50 -14.73 -21.98
N THR A 443 5.58 -13.96 -21.98
CA THR A 443 6.93 -14.51 -21.77
C THR A 443 7.07 -15.16 -20.39
N LEU A 444 6.48 -14.56 -19.35
CA LEU A 444 6.44 -15.16 -18.02
C LEU A 444 5.61 -16.44 -17.98
N ASP A 445 4.44 -16.45 -18.59
CA ASP A 445 3.57 -17.62 -18.67
C ASP A 445 4.25 -18.79 -19.41
N GLU A 446 4.96 -18.52 -20.52
CA GLU A 446 5.77 -19.51 -21.24
C GLU A 446 6.90 -20.08 -20.36
N ARG A 447 7.59 -19.23 -19.60
CA ARG A 447 8.64 -19.67 -18.65
C ARG A 447 8.07 -20.51 -17.52
N VAL A 448 6.94 -20.12 -16.94
CA VAL A 448 6.27 -20.88 -15.89
C VAL A 448 5.83 -22.26 -16.39
N ARG A 449 5.26 -22.33 -17.59
CA ARG A 449 4.92 -23.63 -18.23
C ARG A 449 6.16 -24.48 -18.49
N GLY A 450 7.25 -23.87 -18.94
CA GLY A 450 8.53 -24.55 -19.13
C GLY A 450 9.08 -25.17 -17.84
N ILE A 451 9.02 -24.41 -16.73
CA ILE A 451 9.43 -24.90 -15.41
C ILE A 451 8.52 -26.03 -14.95
N ALA A 452 7.20 -25.90 -15.09
CA ALA A 452 6.25 -26.96 -14.73
C ALA A 452 6.48 -28.26 -15.53
N ALA A 453 6.75 -28.14 -16.83
CA ALA A 453 7.08 -29.27 -17.68
C ALA A 453 8.40 -29.95 -17.27
N ALA A 454 9.42 -29.16 -16.93
CA ALA A 454 10.69 -29.67 -16.45
C ALA A 454 10.55 -30.40 -15.08
N GLN A 455 9.74 -29.86 -14.17
CA GLN A 455 9.42 -30.49 -12.91
C GLN A 455 8.70 -31.83 -13.11
N THR A 456 7.74 -31.89 -14.02
CA THR A 456 7.02 -33.13 -14.35
C THR A 456 7.96 -34.18 -14.95
N SER A 457 8.86 -33.77 -15.84
CA SER A 457 9.88 -34.64 -16.42
C SER A 457 10.86 -35.18 -15.37
N LEU A 458 11.32 -34.31 -14.46
CA LEU A 458 12.21 -34.71 -13.37
C LEU A 458 11.52 -35.67 -12.40
N ALA A 459 10.25 -35.43 -12.08
CA ALA A 459 9.47 -36.34 -11.23
C ALA A 459 9.31 -37.72 -11.87
N ALA A 460 9.08 -37.79 -13.17
CA ALA A 460 9.01 -39.04 -13.92
C ALA A 460 10.36 -39.78 -13.98
N GLU A 461 11.47 -39.05 -14.06
CA GLU A 461 12.83 -39.61 -14.01
C GLU A 461 13.15 -40.17 -12.63
N VAL A 462 12.82 -39.45 -11.56
CA VAL A 462 12.98 -39.91 -10.16
C VAL A 462 12.14 -41.14 -9.92
N ALA A 463 10.89 -41.22 -10.42
CA ALA A 463 10.06 -42.40 -10.31
C ALA A 463 10.71 -43.62 -10.99
N ARG A 464 11.21 -43.45 -12.24
CA ARG A 464 11.92 -44.52 -12.98
C ARG A 464 13.19 -45.03 -12.25
N LEU A 465 13.96 -44.09 -11.67
CA LEU A 465 15.16 -44.45 -10.91
C LEU A 465 14.79 -45.22 -9.63
N ARG A 466 13.70 -44.88 -8.98
CA ARG A 466 13.18 -45.55 -7.81
C ARG A 466 12.69 -46.95 -8.12
N ASP A 467 11.89 -47.10 -9.19
CA ASP A 467 11.41 -48.41 -9.66
C ASP A 467 12.57 -49.30 -10.08
N GLY A 468 13.60 -48.78 -10.72
CA GLY A 468 14.81 -49.48 -11.09
C GLY A 468 15.65 -49.90 -9.87
N ALA A 469 15.70 -49.07 -8.82
CA ALA A 469 16.39 -49.43 -7.58
C ALA A 469 15.64 -50.51 -6.77
N GLU A 470 14.31 -50.52 -6.76
CA GLU A 470 13.48 -51.55 -6.15
C GLU A 470 13.58 -52.88 -6.89
N ALA A 471 13.62 -52.88 -8.23
CA ALA A 471 13.86 -54.08 -9.04
C ALA A 471 15.25 -54.67 -8.76
N ALA A 472 16.30 -53.87 -8.70
CA ALA A 472 17.66 -54.32 -8.42
C ALA A 472 17.84 -54.81 -6.95
N ALA A 473 17.01 -54.34 -6.01
CA ALA A 473 16.97 -54.84 -4.64
C ALA A 473 16.25 -56.20 -4.57
N GLY A 474 15.17 -56.39 -5.34
CA GLY A 474 14.43 -57.66 -5.43
C GLY A 474 15.25 -58.82 -6.05
N GLU A 475 16.13 -58.52 -7.03
CA GLU A 475 17.05 -59.51 -7.60
C GLU A 475 18.17 -59.98 -6.65
N ARG A 476 18.52 -59.18 -5.65
CA ARG A 476 19.53 -59.54 -4.62
C ARG A 476 18.97 -60.43 -3.51
N ASP A 477 17.67 -60.44 -3.31
CA ASP A 477 16.99 -61.28 -2.29
C ASP A 477 16.56 -62.64 -2.83
N ALA A 478 16.66 -62.87 -4.14
CA ALA A 478 16.51 -64.19 -4.78
C ALA A 478 17.85 -64.90 -4.76
N GLY A 479 18.27 -65.38 -3.58
CA GLY A 479 19.44 -66.22 -3.41
C GLY A 479 19.35 -67.52 -4.20
N PRO A 480 20.48 -68.11 -4.71
CA PRO A 480 20.45 -69.32 -5.50
C PRO A 480 20.04 -70.50 -4.68
N GLY A 481 19.02 -71.25 -5.12
CA GLY A 481 18.57 -72.50 -4.55
C GLY A 481 19.65 -73.51 -4.51
N GLU A 482 19.64 -74.26 -3.40
CA GLU A 482 20.43 -75.47 -3.15
C GLU A 482 20.40 -76.43 -4.33
N ASP A 483 21.56 -76.81 -4.85
CA ASP A 483 21.72 -78.22 -5.36
C ASP A 483 23.05 -78.86 -4.92
N ALA A 484 22.86 -80.04 -4.51
CA ALA A 484 23.83 -80.86 -3.75
C ALA A 484 24.87 -81.50 -4.68
N GLY A 485 26.08 -81.62 -4.15
CA GLY A 485 26.82 -82.86 -4.46
C GLY A 485 28.24 -82.75 -5.02
N ARG A 486 29.18 -83.17 -4.20
CA ARG A 486 30.44 -83.86 -4.51
C ARG A 486 31.78 -83.14 -4.44
N SER A 487 32.51 -83.61 -3.42
CA SER A 487 33.91 -84.01 -3.43
C SER A 487 35.03 -82.96 -3.43
N VAL A 488 35.69 -82.98 -2.25
CA VAL A 488 37.09 -82.58 -1.97
C VAL A 488 38.07 -83.49 -2.78
N PRO A 489 39.24 -82.99 -3.29
CA PRO A 489 40.42 -83.10 -2.45
C PRO A 489 41.38 -81.89 -2.48
N ASP A 490 41.84 -81.54 -1.31
CA ASP A 490 43.18 -81.32 -0.79
C ASP A 490 44.34 -81.01 -1.76
N ARG A 491 45.05 -79.89 -1.54
CA ARG A 491 46.49 -79.74 -1.36
C ARG A 491 47.02 -78.32 -1.39
N ASP A 492 47.52 -77.94 -0.30
CA ASP A 492 48.75 -77.16 -0.06
C ASP A 492 49.31 -76.20 -1.13
N ARG A 493 49.48 -75.00 -0.79
CA ARG A 493 50.78 -74.29 -0.59
C ARG A 493 50.62 -72.74 -0.63
N VAL A 494 51.03 -72.17 0.45
CA VAL A 494 51.52 -70.79 0.63
C VAL A 494 53.08 -70.83 0.37
N PRO A 495 53.82 -69.77 0.22
CA PRO A 495 53.75 -68.34 0.02
C PRO A 495 54.77 -67.81 -1.03
N PRO A 496 55.42 -66.66 -0.95
CA PRO A 496 55.17 -65.37 -0.32
C PRO A 496 55.42 -64.13 -1.23
N SER A 497 55.04 -62.94 -0.69
CA SER A 497 55.72 -61.64 -0.62
C SER A 497 56.21 -60.85 -1.83
N ALA A 498 56.09 -59.58 -1.59
CA ALA A 498 56.81 -58.36 -1.99
C ALA A 498 56.33 -57.63 -3.23
N GLY A 499 55.83 -56.45 -3.11
CA GLY A 499 56.58 -55.23 -2.77
C GLY A 499 56.74 -54.37 -3.98
N SER A 500 56.07 -53.28 -3.99
CA SER A 500 56.51 -51.90 -4.13
C SER A 500 55.33 -50.94 -4.34
#